data_f6c8d5509083679ebf495ec1e8319760
#
_entry.id   f6c8d5509083679ebf495ec1e8319760
#
_cell.length_a   1.000
_cell.length_b   1.000
_cell.length_c   1.000
_cell.angle_alpha   90.00
_cell.angle_beta   90.00
_cell.angle_gamma   90.00
#
_symmetry.space_group_name_H-M   'P 1'
#
loop_
_entity.id
_entity.type
_entity.pdbx_description
1 polymer ?
#
loop_
_entity_poly.entity_id
_entity_poly.type
_entity_poly.pdbx_seq_one_letter_code
_entity_poly.pdbx_strand_id
1 'polypeptide(L)'
;YCRAPGSGDSGGNGNGSFSQFTSGSTMRATRSYTDFTLTQLSSTPNSSYEVSYSGWSRASSASVGAGIHHPSTAEKRISFPDYISASGEYWNVNWSQGTTEPGSSGSPLYDGNHRIVGQLCCGAAACGNDSNDYYGRSMYNSWTGSSGSSLGSWLDPLGTGQTTLDTYNPGALPIGACCIGTSGSCIQIREANCFAGGGTWMGADSDCSLCEPEPTCESDINGDGYTNVTDLLEIVSEWGNTGSSPADVNGDGYVGVADILAVI
;
A
#
# COMPACT_ATOMS: atom_id res chain seq x y z
N TYR A 1 -19.98 11.57 -4.97
CA TYR A 1 -21.13 11.31 -4.10
C TYR A 1 -21.37 12.54 -3.23
N CYS A 2 -22.33 13.37 -3.64
CA CYS A 2 -22.73 14.50 -2.82
C CYS A 2 -23.64 13.98 -1.71
N ARG A 3 -23.17 13.94 -0.48
CA ARG A 3 -24.04 13.77 0.69
C ARG A 3 -24.34 15.13 1.29
N ALA A 4 -25.60 15.32 1.66
CA ALA A 4 -26.00 16.53 2.37
C ALA A 4 -25.17 16.67 3.67
N PRO A 5 -24.78 17.89 4.05
CA PRO A 5 -24.14 18.14 5.34
C PRO A 5 -25.02 17.56 6.46
N GLY A 6 -24.44 16.73 7.30
CA GLY A 6 -25.15 16.07 8.40
C GLY A 6 -25.88 14.76 8.04
N SER A 7 -25.85 14.29 6.80
CA SER A 7 -26.40 12.99 6.44
C SER A 7 -25.45 11.84 6.84
N GLY A 8 -25.29 11.63 8.13
CA GLY A 8 -25.04 10.33 8.73
C GLY A 8 -23.83 9.52 8.31
N ASP A 9 -22.77 10.12 7.74
CA ASP A 9 -21.45 9.50 7.75
C ASP A 9 -20.73 9.73 9.08
N SER A 10 -21.28 10.54 9.91
CA SER A 10 -21.07 10.45 11.33
C SER A 10 -21.78 9.20 11.84
N GLY A 11 -21.37 8.01 11.38
CA GLY A 11 -21.50 6.85 12.19
C GLY A 11 -20.90 7.24 13.52
N GLY A 12 -21.73 7.59 14.49
CA GLY A 12 -21.34 8.28 15.70
C GLY A 12 -19.99 7.74 16.19
N ASN A 13 -19.07 8.62 16.54
CA ASN A 13 -17.69 8.38 16.94
C ASN A 13 -16.62 8.27 15.83
N GLY A 14 -16.85 8.77 14.62
CA GLY A 14 -15.89 8.74 13.53
C GLY A 14 -14.67 9.66 13.68
N ASN A 15 -14.55 10.42 14.75
CA ASN A 15 -13.32 11.18 15.03
C ASN A 15 -12.24 10.21 15.52
N GLY A 16 -11.20 10.05 14.72
CA GLY A 16 -10.02 9.29 15.11
C GLY A 16 -9.37 9.84 16.39
N SER A 17 -8.49 9.06 16.99
CA SER A 17 -7.69 9.48 18.15
C SER A 17 -6.74 10.61 17.76
N PHE A 18 -6.63 11.63 18.63
CA PHE A 18 -5.60 12.69 18.51
C PHE A 18 -4.27 12.30 19.16
N SER A 19 -4.03 11.02 19.41
CA SER A 19 -2.80 10.53 20.05
C SER A 19 -1.58 10.58 19.11
N GLN A 20 -1.79 10.61 17.79
CA GLN A 20 -0.73 10.68 16.80
C GLN A 20 -0.72 12.06 16.16
N PHE A 21 0.18 12.92 16.61
CA PHE A 21 0.34 14.28 16.08
C PHE A 21 1.80 14.75 16.19
N THR A 22 2.15 15.70 15.33
CA THR A 22 3.34 16.52 15.45
C THR A 22 2.93 17.98 15.57
N SER A 23 3.69 18.79 16.30
CA SER A 23 3.42 20.20 16.47
C SER A 23 4.60 21.05 16.02
N GLY A 24 4.27 22.25 15.57
CA GLY A 24 5.25 23.23 15.12
C GLY A 24 5.68 23.03 13.68
N SER A 25 5.78 24.14 12.96
CA SER A 25 6.31 24.21 11.61
C SER A 25 6.92 25.58 11.32
N THR A 26 7.76 25.63 10.32
CA THR A 26 8.34 26.89 9.81
C THR A 26 7.96 27.02 8.34
N MET A 27 7.43 28.18 7.95
CA MET A 27 7.19 28.51 6.56
C MET A 27 8.53 28.62 5.82
N ARG A 28 8.68 27.93 4.72
CA ARG A 28 9.90 27.89 3.91
C ARG A 28 9.76 28.66 2.61
N ALA A 29 8.63 28.49 1.91
CA ALA A 29 8.38 29.17 0.67
C ALA A 29 6.89 29.40 0.49
N THR A 30 6.52 30.48 -0.20
CA THR A 30 5.16 30.79 -0.58
C THR A 30 5.14 31.58 -1.88
N ARG A 31 4.11 31.39 -2.69
CA ARG A 31 3.91 32.15 -3.92
C ARG A 31 2.43 32.24 -4.24
N SER A 32 1.90 33.45 -4.29
CA SER A 32 0.50 33.71 -4.61
C SER A 32 0.12 33.33 -6.05
N TYR A 33 1.09 33.37 -6.95
CA TYR A 33 0.93 33.07 -8.38
C TYR A 33 0.41 31.64 -8.65
N THR A 34 0.86 30.66 -7.86
CA THR A 34 0.38 29.27 -7.91
C THR A 34 -0.30 28.86 -6.61
N ASP A 35 -0.55 29.82 -5.74
CA ASP A 35 -1.27 29.69 -4.48
C ASP A 35 -0.75 28.57 -3.56
N PHE A 36 0.59 28.48 -3.38
CA PHE A 36 1.15 27.50 -2.47
C PHE A 36 1.83 28.13 -1.25
N THR A 37 1.83 27.40 -0.16
CA THR A 37 2.70 27.60 0.99
C THR A 37 3.36 26.28 1.37
N LEU A 38 4.69 26.27 1.39
CA LEU A 38 5.51 25.16 1.86
C LEU A 38 5.91 25.39 3.32
N THR A 39 5.59 24.45 4.18
CA THR A 39 6.01 24.44 5.58
C THR A 39 6.89 23.23 5.86
N GLN A 40 7.88 23.40 6.70
CA GLN A 40 8.70 22.32 7.23
C GLN A 40 8.28 22.05 8.68
N LEU A 41 7.96 20.81 9.00
CA LEU A 41 7.67 20.40 10.37
C LEU A 41 8.89 20.62 11.26
N SER A 42 8.68 21.03 12.51
CA SER A 42 9.75 21.27 13.48
C SER A 42 10.44 19.97 13.92
N SER A 43 9.74 18.84 13.80
CA SER A 43 10.28 17.50 14.10
C SER A 43 9.75 16.48 13.11
N THR A 44 10.52 15.42 12.88
CA THR A 44 10.06 14.26 12.13
C THR A 44 8.92 13.57 12.91
N PRO A 45 7.83 13.15 12.24
CA PRO A 45 6.81 12.32 12.86
C PRO A 45 7.42 11.07 13.52
N ASN A 46 6.85 10.66 14.65
CA ASN A 46 7.31 9.44 15.32
C ASN A 46 7.15 8.23 14.39
N SER A 47 8.16 7.38 14.34
CA SER A 47 8.16 6.18 13.47
C SER A 47 7.00 5.22 13.78
N SER A 48 6.54 5.18 15.04
CA SER A 48 5.37 4.39 15.43
C SER A 48 4.04 4.87 14.81
N TYR A 49 4.02 6.06 14.19
CA TYR A 49 2.84 6.55 13.48
C TYR A 49 2.69 5.96 12.08
N GLU A 50 3.70 5.24 11.61
CA GLU A 50 3.71 4.57 10.29
C GLU A 50 3.29 5.50 9.14
N VAL A 51 3.71 6.77 9.20
CA VAL A 51 3.36 7.76 8.18
C VAL A 51 4.08 7.49 6.87
N SER A 52 3.35 7.70 5.78
CA SER A 52 3.91 7.69 4.43
C SER A 52 4.12 9.12 3.95
N TYR A 53 5.17 9.34 3.20
CA TYR A 53 5.48 10.63 2.60
C TYR A 53 5.15 10.59 1.11
N SER A 54 4.18 11.42 0.71
CA SER A 54 3.75 11.50 -0.70
C SER A 54 4.89 11.98 -1.58
N GLY A 55 5.05 11.32 -2.72
CA GLY A 55 5.91 11.80 -3.79
C GLY A 55 5.32 13.00 -4.51
N TRP A 56 6.05 13.53 -5.47
CA TRP A 56 5.65 14.67 -6.29
C TRP A 56 6.08 14.51 -7.75
N SER A 57 5.43 15.25 -8.64
CA SER A 57 5.80 15.34 -10.04
C SER A 57 5.74 16.78 -10.52
N ARG A 58 6.79 17.23 -11.21
CA ARG A 58 6.87 18.54 -11.88
C ARG A 58 6.73 18.45 -13.39
N ALA A 59 6.05 17.42 -13.87
CA ALA A 59 5.73 17.28 -15.27
C ALA A 59 4.80 18.40 -15.76
N SER A 60 4.91 18.77 -17.02
CA SER A 60 4.06 19.78 -17.66
C SER A 60 2.64 19.30 -17.92
N SER A 61 2.42 17.98 -17.90
CA SER A 61 1.11 17.31 -17.99
C SER A 61 0.94 16.35 -16.83
N ALA A 62 -0.29 16.10 -16.42
CA ALA A 62 -0.64 15.14 -15.38
C ALA A 62 -1.65 14.15 -15.93
N SER A 63 -1.47 12.86 -15.60
CA SER A 63 -2.50 11.85 -15.80
C SER A 63 -3.60 11.98 -14.76
N VAL A 64 -4.78 11.46 -15.06
CA VAL A 64 -5.92 11.48 -14.13
C VAL A 64 -5.58 10.63 -12.90
N GLY A 65 -5.81 11.20 -11.73
CA GLY A 65 -5.53 10.60 -10.43
C GLY A 65 -6.65 10.86 -9.42
N ALA A 66 -6.37 11.56 -8.32
CA ALA A 66 -7.36 11.82 -7.29
C ALA A 66 -7.10 13.12 -6.53
N GLY A 67 -8.16 13.72 -5.99
CA GLY A 67 -8.10 14.73 -4.94
C GLY A 67 -8.46 14.11 -3.59
N ILE A 68 -7.69 14.40 -2.54
CA ILE A 68 -7.98 13.96 -1.17
C ILE A 68 -8.12 15.20 -0.30
N HIS A 69 -9.31 15.42 0.29
CA HIS A 69 -9.65 16.71 0.88
C HIS A 69 -10.66 16.56 2.04
N HIS A 70 -10.95 17.68 2.71
CA HIS A 70 -11.95 17.79 3.79
C HIS A 70 -13.01 18.82 3.41
N PRO A 71 -14.07 18.43 2.67
CA PRO A 71 -15.11 19.35 2.22
C PRO A 71 -16.03 19.76 3.38
N SER A 72 -16.34 21.04 3.49
CA SER A 72 -17.34 21.59 4.43
C SER A 72 -17.17 21.10 5.88
N THR A 73 -15.92 21.05 6.37
CA THR A 73 -15.55 20.50 7.69
C THR A 73 -15.91 19.03 7.92
N ALA A 74 -16.25 18.31 6.86
CA ALA A 74 -16.52 16.88 6.91
C ALA A 74 -15.23 16.06 7.04
N GLU A 75 -15.41 14.77 7.24
CA GLU A 75 -14.34 13.78 7.23
C GLU A 75 -13.59 13.76 5.89
N LYS A 76 -12.41 13.16 5.91
CA LYS A 76 -11.59 13.01 4.71
C LYS A 76 -12.37 12.34 3.57
N ARG A 77 -12.32 12.93 2.39
CA ARG A 77 -12.97 12.46 1.17
C ARG A 77 -11.95 12.28 0.06
N ILE A 78 -12.29 11.43 -0.88
CA ILE A 78 -11.59 11.27 -2.14
C ILE A 78 -12.54 11.59 -3.30
N SER A 79 -12.05 12.35 -4.27
CA SER A 79 -12.75 12.65 -5.51
C SER A 79 -11.88 12.29 -6.70
N PHE A 80 -12.52 11.79 -7.77
CA PHE A 80 -11.82 11.34 -8.97
C PHE A 80 -12.14 12.27 -10.13
N PRO A 81 -11.11 12.86 -10.76
CA PRO A 81 -11.27 13.69 -11.93
C PRO A 81 -11.73 12.91 -13.16
N ASP A 82 -12.54 13.53 -13.99
CA ASP A 82 -12.76 13.11 -15.37
C ASP A 82 -11.56 13.51 -16.25
N TYR A 83 -11.07 14.72 -16.04
CA TYR A 83 -9.84 15.19 -16.68
C TYR A 83 -9.04 16.14 -15.79
N ILE A 84 -7.75 16.23 -16.10
CA ILE A 84 -6.81 17.22 -15.58
C ILE A 84 -6.14 17.87 -16.78
N SER A 85 -6.27 19.17 -16.94
CA SER A 85 -5.66 19.93 -18.03
C SER A 85 -4.90 21.16 -17.54
N ALA A 86 -3.78 21.45 -18.21
CA ALA A 86 -3.00 22.64 -17.87
C ALA A 86 -3.68 23.90 -18.38
N SER A 87 -3.86 24.89 -17.52
CA SER A 87 -4.40 26.19 -17.84
C SER A 87 -3.60 27.28 -17.14
N GLY A 88 -2.58 27.81 -17.79
CA GLY A 88 -1.65 28.77 -17.20
C GLY A 88 -0.99 28.22 -15.94
N GLU A 89 -1.25 28.90 -14.82
CA GLU A 89 -0.68 28.58 -13.51
C GLU A 89 -1.39 27.48 -12.77
N TYR A 90 -2.46 26.96 -13.35
CA TYR A 90 -3.36 26.02 -12.69
C TYR A 90 -3.55 24.76 -13.51
N TRP A 91 -3.85 23.67 -12.82
CA TRP A 91 -4.56 22.53 -13.35
C TRP A 91 -6.05 22.84 -13.31
N ASN A 92 -6.72 22.75 -14.44
CA ASN A 92 -8.17 22.78 -14.54
C ASN A 92 -8.67 21.34 -14.39
N VAL A 93 -9.52 21.10 -13.40
CA VAL A 93 -9.97 19.78 -12.95
C VAL A 93 -11.49 19.72 -12.99
N ASN A 94 -12.03 18.74 -13.67
CA ASN A 94 -13.45 18.39 -13.63
C ASN A 94 -13.61 17.04 -12.92
N TRP A 95 -14.69 16.87 -12.17
CA TRP A 95 -14.89 15.69 -11.34
C TRP A 95 -15.88 14.71 -11.98
N SER A 96 -15.48 13.44 -12.17
CA SER A 96 -16.37 12.34 -12.57
C SER A 96 -17.07 11.71 -11.37
N GLN A 97 -16.38 11.68 -10.20
CA GLN A 97 -16.92 11.13 -8.96
C GLN A 97 -16.49 12.00 -7.78
N GLY A 98 -17.45 12.34 -6.95
CA GLY A 98 -17.23 13.28 -5.86
C GLY A 98 -17.15 14.72 -6.36
N THR A 99 -16.70 15.59 -5.49
CA THR A 99 -16.49 17.03 -5.77
C THR A 99 -15.74 17.64 -4.59
N THR A 100 -15.32 18.87 -4.68
CA THR A 100 -14.82 19.64 -3.55
C THR A 100 -15.93 20.52 -2.96
N GLU A 101 -15.67 21.15 -1.84
CA GLU A 101 -16.52 22.11 -1.16
C GLU A 101 -15.63 23.13 -0.43
N PRO A 102 -16.15 24.26 0.04
CA PRO A 102 -15.40 25.16 0.91
C PRO A 102 -14.72 24.39 2.06
N GLY A 103 -13.46 24.68 2.34
CA GLY A 103 -12.63 23.92 3.29
C GLY A 103 -11.73 22.88 2.65
N SER A 104 -11.97 22.51 1.39
CA SER A 104 -11.06 21.64 0.63
C SER A 104 -9.79 22.36 0.16
N SER A 105 -9.73 23.69 0.24
CA SER A 105 -8.60 24.51 -0.19
C SER A 105 -7.27 24.03 0.40
N GLY A 106 -6.21 24.05 -0.41
CA GLY A 106 -4.86 23.57 -0.03
C GLY A 106 -4.69 22.05 -0.13
N SER A 107 -5.76 21.30 -0.40
CA SER A 107 -5.67 19.85 -0.54
C SER A 107 -4.87 19.44 -1.77
N PRO A 108 -4.13 18.32 -1.71
CA PRO A 108 -3.30 17.87 -2.82
C PRO A 108 -4.13 17.29 -3.96
N LEU A 109 -3.66 17.55 -5.19
CA LEU A 109 -4.03 16.82 -6.40
C LEU A 109 -2.95 15.80 -6.70
N TYR A 110 -3.34 14.55 -6.83
CA TYR A 110 -2.47 13.45 -7.23
C TYR A 110 -2.65 13.12 -8.71
N ASP A 111 -1.56 12.77 -9.37
CA ASP A 111 -1.60 12.15 -10.70
C ASP A 111 -1.89 10.63 -10.62
N GLY A 112 -2.03 9.97 -11.75
CA GLY A 112 -2.28 8.53 -11.84
C GLY A 112 -1.14 7.65 -11.27
N ASN A 113 0.02 8.23 -10.94
CA ASN A 113 1.12 7.57 -10.25
C ASN A 113 1.18 7.90 -8.75
N HIS A 114 0.11 8.47 -8.20
CA HIS A 114 -0.02 8.87 -6.80
C HIS A 114 0.99 9.93 -6.34
N ARG A 115 1.46 10.80 -7.26
CA ARG A 115 2.38 11.89 -6.98
C ARG A 115 1.64 13.22 -6.93
N ILE A 116 1.99 14.06 -5.97
CA ILE A 116 1.41 15.41 -5.87
C ILE A 116 1.86 16.25 -7.07
N VAL A 117 0.90 16.84 -7.78
CA VAL A 117 1.14 17.73 -8.92
C VAL A 117 0.69 19.18 -8.67
N GLY A 118 -0.09 19.39 -7.62
CA GLY A 118 -0.60 20.71 -7.25
C GLY A 118 -1.46 20.67 -5.99
N GLN A 119 -2.02 21.81 -5.62
CA GLN A 119 -2.93 21.96 -4.50
C GLN A 119 -4.12 22.85 -4.86
N LEU A 120 -5.28 22.57 -4.26
CA LEU A 120 -6.52 23.29 -4.54
C LEU A 120 -6.41 24.76 -4.14
N CYS A 121 -6.54 25.65 -5.12
CA CYS A 121 -6.65 27.08 -4.95
C CYS A 121 -8.10 27.52 -4.80
N CYS A 122 -8.88 27.23 -5.82
CA CYS A 122 -10.15 27.87 -6.06
C CYS A 122 -10.97 27.07 -7.05
N GLY A 123 -12.21 27.45 -7.23
CA GLY A 123 -13.13 26.80 -8.14
C GLY A 123 -14.57 27.06 -7.72
N ALA A 124 -15.48 26.45 -8.45
CA ALA A 124 -16.90 26.54 -8.17
C ALA A 124 -17.57 25.15 -8.13
N ALA A 125 -16.75 24.09 -8.17
CA ALA A 125 -17.25 22.74 -7.99
C ALA A 125 -17.87 22.61 -6.58
N ALA A 126 -19.03 21.98 -6.52
CA ALA A 126 -19.76 21.75 -5.28
C ALA A 126 -20.81 20.66 -5.51
N CYS A 127 -21.41 20.16 -4.43
CA CYS A 127 -22.55 19.29 -4.55
C CYS A 127 -23.68 19.92 -5.34
N GLY A 128 -24.05 19.31 -6.46
CA GLY A 128 -25.06 19.84 -7.38
C GLY A 128 -24.55 20.90 -8.37
N ASN A 129 -23.24 21.13 -8.42
CA ASN A 129 -22.60 22.01 -9.38
C ASN A 129 -21.35 21.37 -10.00
N ASP A 130 -21.44 20.98 -11.26
CA ASP A 130 -20.37 20.30 -12.02
C ASP A 130 -19.34 21.28 -12.59
N SER A 131 -19.17 22.45 -11.99
CA SER A 131 -18.13 23.40 -12.37
C SER A 131 -16.74 22.85 -12.08
N ASN A 132 -15.74 23.43 -12.75
CA ASN A 132 -14.36 23.02 -12.58
C ASN A 132 -13.73 23.64 -11.34
N ASP A 133 -12.73 22.94 -10.81
CA ASP A 133 -11.78 23.43 -9.82
C ASP A 133 -10.42 23.73 -10.43
N TYR A 134 -9.67 24.58 -9.75
CA TYR A 134 -8.34 24.99 -10.16
C TYR A 134 -7.33 24.65 -9.07
N TYR A 135 -6.35 23.84 -9.41
CA TYR A 135 -5.25 23.45 -8.55
C TYR A 135 -3.98 24.16 -9.00
N GLY A 136 -3.30 24.86 -8.10
CA GLY A 136 -2.03 25.52 -8.42
C GLY A 136 -1.02 24.50 -8.96
N ARG A 137 -0.44 24.77 -10.12
CA ARG A 137 0.63 23.95 -10.73
C ARG A 137 1.98 24.27 -10.07
N SER A 138 2.02 24.31 -8.77
CA SER A 138 3.18 24.76 -8.00
C SER A 138 4.42 23.91 -8.26
N MET A 139 4.28 22.59 -8.40
CA MET A 139 5.42 21.71 -8.70
C MET A 139 6.08 22.05 -10.04
N TYR A 140 5.32 22.47 -11.04
CA TYR A 140 5.83 22.86 -12.34
C TYR A 140 6.25 24.34 -12.39
N ASN A 141 5.34 25.26 -12.05
CA ASN A 141 5.52 26.70 -12.27
C ASN A 141 6.27 27.43 -11.14
N SER A 142 6.41 26.82 -9.97
CA SER A 142 7.08 27.42 -8.81
C SER A 142 8.28 26.58 -8.36
N TRP A 143 8.84 25.78 -9.24
CA TRP A 143 10.04 24.99 -8.92
C TRP A 143 11.27 25.85 -8.77
N THR A 144 11.45 26.86 -9.63
CA THR A 144 12.58 27.79 -9.65
C THR A 144 12.20 29.15 -9.08
N GLY A 145 13.19 29.86 -8.55
CA GLY A 145 13.04 31.18 -7.94
C GLY A 145 13.95 31.36 -6.74
N SER A 146 13.70 32.39 -5.92
CA SER A 146 14.37 32.56 -4.64
C SER A 146 13.91 31.48 -3.63
N SER A 147 14.70 31.19 -2.62
CA SER A 147 14.39 30.18 -1.61
C SER A 147 13.06 30.43 -0.88
N GLY A 148 12.64 31.68 -0.75
CA GLY A 148 11.33 32.03 -0.15
C GLY A 148 10.14 31.89 -1.09
N SER A 149 10.35 31.56 -2.38
CA SER A 149 9.30 31.47 -3.40
C SER A 149 9.43 30.28 -4.34
N SER A 150 10.36 29.38 -4.11
CA SER A 150 10.56 28.20 -4.95
C SER A 150 10.49 26.91 -4.15
N LEU A 151 9.87 25.89 -4.76
CA LEU A 151 9.81 24.55 -4.19
C LEU A 151 11.13 23.80 -4.35
N GLY A 152 11.84 23.98 -5.47
CA GLY A 152 13.08 23.28 -5.76
C GLY A 152 14.19 23.52 -4.72
N SER A 153 14.25 24.72 -4.13
CA SER A 153 15.22 25.02 -3.06
C SER A 153 15.06 24.14 -1.82
N TRP A 154 13.89 23.53 -1.63
CA TRP A 154 13.55 22.76 -0.44
C TRP A 154 13.26 21.28 -0.75
N LEU A 155 12.72 20.97 -1.92
CA LEU A 155 12.38 19.61 -2.32
C LEU A 155 13.48 18.91 -3.12
N ASP A 156 14.46 19.70 -3.65
CA ASP A 156 15.68 19.20 -4.30
C ASP A 156 16.89 20.06 -3.88
N PRO A 157 17.21 20.10 -2.57
CA PRO A 157 18.27 21.00 -2.05
C PRO A 157 19.67 20.65 -2.58
N LEU A 158 19.86 19.43 -3.09
CA LEU A 158 21.13 19.00 -3.69
C LEU A 158 21.22 19.32 -5.18
N GLY A 159 20.15 19.84 -5.80
CA GLY A 159 20.12 20.18 -7.22
C GLY A 159 20.29 18.97 -8.14
N THR A 160 19.70 17.85 -7.78
CA THR A 160 19.78 16.60 -8.56
C THR A 160 19.10 16.69 -9.91
N GLY A 161 18.19 17.66 -10.08
CA GLY A 161 17.42 17.86 -11.29
C GLY A 161 16.28 16.88 -11.47
N GLN A 162 15.95 16.08 -10.46
CA GLN A 162 14.84 15.16 -10.50
C GLN A 162 13.54 15.85 -10.88
N THR A 163 12.76 15.19 -11.73
CA THR A 163 11.44 15.67 -12.17
C THR A 163 10.29 14.99 -11.45
N THR A 164 10.57 13.88 -10.78
CA THR A 164 9.60 13.10 -10.00
C THR A 164 10.26 12.51 -8.77
N LEU A 165 9.46 12.32 -7.74
CA LEU A 165 9.80 11.54 -6.55
C LEU A 165 8.61 10.64 -6.22
N ASP A 166 8.87 9.39 -5.93
CA ASP A 166 7.82 8.45 -5.54
C ASP A 166 7.49 8.55 -4.04
N THR A 167 6.33 8.02 -3.66
CA THR A 167 5.93 7.92 -2.25
C THR A 167 6.97 7.11 -1.47
N TYR A 168 7.37 7.64 -0.33
CA TYR A 168 8.29 6.98 0.59
C TYR A 168 7.57 6.54 1.86
N ASN A 169 7.67 5.26 2.17
CA ASN A 169 7.08 4.63 3.34
C ASN A 169 8.18 4.12 4.28
N PRO A 170 8.71 4.93 5.20
CA PRO A 170 9.79 4.50 6.08
C PRO A 170 9.38 3.40 7.07
N GLY A 171 8.08 3.25 7.31
CA GLY A 171 7.50 2.21 8.15
C GLY A 171 6.85 1.06 7.38
N ALA A 172 6.91 1.09 6.06
CA ALA A 172 6.52 -0.07 5.26
C ALA A 172 7.60 -1.14 5.43
N LEU A 173 7.46 -1.94 6.47
CA LEU A 173 8.19 -3.21 6.51
C LEU A 173 7.86 -3.93 5.20
N PRO A 174 8.87 -4.43 4.49
CA PRO A 174 8.65 -5.11 3.23
C PRO A 174 7.63 -6.23 3.43
N ILE A 175 6.78 -6.41 2.44
CA ILE A 175 5.97 -7.62 2.34
C ILE A 175 6.80 -8.69 1.64
N GLY A 176 6.49 -9.93 1.90
CA GLY A 176 7.10 -11.07 1.24
C GLY A 176 6.21 -12.30 1.38
N ALA A 177 6.63 -13.40 0.81
CA ALA A 177 5.91 -14.65 0.89
C ALA A 177 5.87 -15.17 2.33
N CYS A 178 4.69 -15.52 2.77
CA CYS A 178 4.42 -16.23 4.01
C CYS A 178 3.81 -17.58 3.66
N CYS A 179 4.56 -18.64 3.89
CA CYS A 179 4.10 -19.99 3.67
C CYS A 179 3.28 -20.47 4.87
N ILE A 180 2.08 -20.97 4.62
CA ILE A 180 1.13 -21.39 5.66
C ILE A 180 0.99 -22.91 5.60
N GLY A 181 1.44 -23.57 6.66
CA GLY A 181 1.45 -25.04 6.71
C GLY A 181 2.40 -25.65 5.66
N THR A 182 2.21 -26.92 5.38
CA THR A 182 3.03 -27.73 4.44
C THR A 182 2.40 -27.87 3.05
N SER A 183 1.22 -27.27 2.83
CA SER A 183 0.45 -27.44 1.60
C SER A 183 0.85 -26.52 0.44
N GLY A 184 1.90 -25.74 0.58
CA GLY A 184 2.29 -24.73 -0.40
C GLY A 184 1.38 -23.49 -0.41
N SER A 185 0.44 -23.37 0.54
CA SER A 185 -0.39 -22.17 0.68
C SER A 185 0.46 -20.96 1.02
N CYS A 186 0.24 -19.86 0.31
CA CYS A 186 1.03 -18.65 0.47
C CYS A 186 0.17 -17.39 0.41
N ILE A 187 0.55 -16.41 1.22
CA ILE A 187 0.07 -15.03 1.08
C ILE A 187 1.25 -14.07 1.10
N GLN A 188 1.12 -12.94 0.42
CA GLN A 188 2.09 -11.86 0.55
C GLN A 188 1.70 -10.94 1.70
N ILE A 189 2.51 -10.90 2.76
CA ILE A 189 2.21 -10.20 3.99
C ILE A 189 3.51 -9.73 4.66
N ARG A 190 3.43 -8.90 5.69
CA ARG A 190 4.57 -8.48 6.50
C ARG A 190 5.04 -9.62 7.40
N GLU A 191 6.36 -9.68 7.66
CA GLU A 191 7.01 -10.68 8.51
C GLU A 191 6.29 -10.89 9.87
N ALA A 192 6.03 -9.80 10.60
CA ALA A 192 5.36 -9.87 11.90
C ALA A 192 3.96 -10.50 11.83
N ASN A 193 3.21 -10.23 10.75
CA ASN A 193 1.89 -10.81 10.53
C ASN A 193 1.97 -12.27 10.10
N CYS A 194 3.01 -12.64 9.38
CA CYS A 194 3.31 -14.02 9.02
C CYS A 194 3.51 -14.87 10.26
N PHE A 195 4.39 -14.45 11.15
CA PHE A 195 4.64 -15.16 12.42
C PHE A 195 3.42 -15.17 13.34
N ALA A 196 2.67 -14.07 13.40
CA ALA A 196 1.41 -14.02 14.17
C ALA A 196 0.37 -15.01 13.64
N GLY A 197 0.40 -15.31 12.33
CA GLY A 197 -0.44 -16.31 11.68
C GLY A 197 0.10 -17.74 11.73
N GLY A 198 1.27 -17.96 12.35
CA GLY A 198 1.93 -19.27 12.41
C GLY A 198 2.57 -19.70 11.10
N GLY A 199 2.84 -18.76 10.19
CA GLY A 199 3.49 -19.03 8.90
C GLY A 199 5.02 -18.93 8.96
N THR A 200 5.66 -19.40 7.91
CA THR A 200 7.10 -19.28 7.67
C THR A 200 7.37 -18.11 6.73
N TRP A 201 8.13 -17.12 7.19
CA TRP A 201 8.53 -15.96 6.41
C TRP A 201 9.71 -16.25 5.50
N MET A 202 9.55 -16.02 4.20
CA MET A 202 10.54 -16.31 3.16
C MET A 202 11.48 -15.14 2.83
N GLY A 203 11.30 -14.00 3.52
CA GLY A 203 12.12 -12.80 3.32
C GLY A 203 11.39 -11.66 2.64
N ALA A 204 12.03 -10.48 2.71
CA ALA A 204 11.54 -9.26 2.07
C ALA A 204 11.47 -9.42 0.54
N ASP A 205 10.42 -8.90 -0.08
CA ASP A 205 10.20 -8.90 -1.53
C ASP A 205 10.20 -10.30 -2.18
N SER A 206 10.14 -11.38 -1.36
CA SER A 206 9.97 -12.74 -1.86
C SER A 206 8.56 -12.93 -2.44
N ASP A 207 8.44 -13.78 -3.43
CA ASP A 207 7.16 -14.19 -4.00
C ASP A 207 6.73 -15.58 -3.55
N CYS A 208 5.48 -15.93 -3.83
CA CYS A 208 4.90 -17.19 -3.39
C CYS A 208 5.46 -18.45 -4.10
N SER A 209 6.33 -18.31 -5.09
CA SER A 209 7.01 -19.44 -5.71
C SER A 209 7.98 -20.16 -4.76
N LEU A 210 8.35 -19.48 -3.67
CA LEU A 210 9.20 -20.05 -2.63
C LEU A 210 8.44 -20.90 -1.60
N CYS A 211 7.10 -20.90 -1.62
CA CYS A 211 6.26 -21.73 -0.76
C CYS A 211 5.88 -23.02 -1.51
N GLU A 212 6.86 -23.81 -1.83
CA GLU A 212 6.58 -25.13 -2.42
C GLU A 212 5.97 -26.05 -1.36
N PRO A 213 4.97 -26.87 -1.72
CA PRO A 213 4.51 -27.92 -0.83
C PRO A 213 5.71 -28.86 -0.55
N GLU A 214 5.85 -29.26 0.70
CA GLU A 214 6.84 -30.29 0.99
C GLU A 214 6.54 -31.54 0.15
N PRO A 215 7.54 -32.09 -0.53
CA PRO A 215 7.32 -33.31 -1.28
C PRO A 215 6.83 -34.38 -0.29
N THR A 216 5.64 -34.88 -0.53
CA THR A 216 5.16 -36.08 0.18
C THR A 216 6.07 -37.24 -0.23
N CYS A 217 6.97 -37.63 0.66
CA CYS A 217 7.72 -38.88 0.46
C CYS A 217 6.72 -40.03 0.58
N GLU A 218 6.47 -40.72 -0.50
CA GLU A 218 5.61 -41.93 -0.48
C GLU A 218 6.12 -42.96 0.55
N SER A 219 7.38 -42.82 1.00
CA SER A 219 8.05 -43.65 1.99
C SER A 219 7.92 -43.11 3.44
N ASP A 220 7.31 -41.96 3.67
CA ASP A 220 6.99 -41.46 5.01
C ASP A 220 5.59 -41.96 5.40
N ILE A 221 5.57 -43.14 5.97
CA ILE A 221 4.34 -43.91 6.21
C ILE A 221 3.62 -43.40 7.45
N ASN A 222 4.39 -42.93 8.46
CA ASN A 222 3.85 -42.45 9.69
C ASN A 222 3.48 -40.92 9.62
N GLY A 223 3.89 -40.22 8.55
CA GLY A 223 3.60 -38.82 8.32
C GLY A 223 4.38 -37.84 9.22
N ASP A 224 5.55 -38.23 9.74
CA ASP A 224 6.35 -37.41 10.63
C ASP A 224 7.33 -36.48 9.87
N GLY A 225 7.37 -36.56 8.55
CA GLY A 225 8.22 -35.76 7.65
C GLY A 225 9.62 -36.35 7.42
N TYR A 226 9.92 -37.52 7.94
CA TYR A 226 11.20 -38.19 7.79
C TYR A 226 11.04 -39.66 7.38
N THR A 227 11.62 -40.09 6.28
CA THR A 227 11.70 -41.48 5.96
C THR A 227 12.85 -42.12 6.77
N ASN A 228 12.53 -42.96 7.72
CA ASN A 228 13.51 -43.57 8.65
C ASN A 228 13.03 -44.94 9.19
N VAL A 229 13.68 -45.42 10.24
CA VAL A 229 13.35 -46.72 10.81
C VAL A 229 11.92 -46.81 11.38
N THR A 230 11.31 -45.69 11.76
CA THR A 230 9.94 -45.70 12.29
C THR A 230 8.92 -46.03 11.21
N ASP A 231 9.16 -45.66 9.96
CA ASP A 231 8.31 -46.03 8.81
C ASP A 231 8.41 -47.50 8.50
N LEU A 232 9.62 -48.06 8.60
CA LEU A 232 9.79 -49.50 8.46
C LEU A 232 9.08 -50.29 9.58
N LEU A 233 9.01 -49.71 10.80
CA LEU A 233 8.27 -50.33 11.90
C LEU A 233 6.77 -50.30 11.66
N GLU A 234 6.23 -49.27 11.00
CA GLU A 234 4.82 -49.22 10.60
C GLU A 234 4.49 -50.33 9.58
N ILE A 235 5.36 -50.57 8.56
CA ILE A 235 5.19 -51.70 7.65
C ILE A 235 5.19 -53.01 8.40
N VAL A 236 6.12 -53.19 9.33
CA VAL A 236 6.21 -54.42 10.13
C VAL A 236 5.00 -54.61 11.03
N SER A 237 4.44 -53.49 11.57
CA SER A 237 3.26 -53.55 12.43
C SER A 237 2.00 -54.01 11.69
N GLU A 238 1.92 -53.68 10.38
CA GLU A 238 0.81 -54.04 9.51
C GLU A 238 1.12 -55.29 8.63
N TRP A 239 2.15 -56.03 8.93
CA TRP A 239 2.60 -57.16 8.14
C TRP A 239 1.50 -58.21 7.90
N GLY A 240 1.29 -58.56 6.64
CA GLY A 240 0.30 -59.53 6.23
C GLY A 240 -1.10 -58.95 6.04
N ASN A 241 -1.25 -57.64 6.25
CA ASN A 241 -2.50 -56.96 5.99
C ASN A 241 -2.85 -56.99 4.48
N THR A 242 -4.12 -57.15 4.16
CA THR A 242 -4.62 -57.14 2.78
C THR A 242 -5.69 -56.07 2.66
N GLY A 243 -5.48 -55.12 1.77
CA GLY A 243 -6.39 -54.01 1.55
C GLY A 243 -5.69 -52.68 1.49
N SER A 244 -6.46 -51.59 1.50
CA SER A 244 -5.90 -50.25 1.45
C SER A 244 -5.25 -49.88 2.80
N SER A 245 -3.92 -49.80 2.82
CA SER A 245 -3.13 -49.39 3.98
C SER A 245 -2.02 -48.45 3.52
N PRO A 246 -1.64 -47.43 4.31
CA PRO A 246 -0.45 -46.61 4.05
C PRO A 246 0.85 -47.47 4.02
N ALA A 247 0.86 -48.61 4.68
CA ALA A 247 1.99 -49.52 4.70
C ALA A 247 2.13 -50.39 3.42
N ASP A 248 1.11 -50.42 2.55
CA ASP A 248 1.18 -50.99 1.20
C ASP A 248 1.77 -49.94 0.24
N VAL A 249 3.07 -49.73 0.36
CA VAL A 249 3.82 -48.67 -0.32
C VAL A 249 3.91 -48.92 -1.84
N ASN A 250 3.94 -50.17 -2.26
CA ASN A 250 4.03 -50.55 -3.67
C ASN A 250 2.66 -50.67 -4.35
N GLY A 251 1.56 -50.62 -3.56
CA GLY A 251 0.18 -50.65 -4.05
C GLY A 251 -0.27 -52.01 -4.60
N ASP A 252 0.39 -53.11 -4.20
CA ASP A 252 0.05 -54.44 -4.67
C ASP A 252 -1.12 -55.11 -3.90
N GLY A 253 -1.61 -54.47 -2.86
CA GLY A 253 -2.71 -54.88 -2.02
C GLY A 253 -2.33 -55.85 -0.90
N TYR A 254 -1.01 -55.99 -0.61
CA TYR A 254 -0.50 -56.86 0.43
C TYR A 254 0.72 -56.26 1.11
N VAL A 255 0.67 -56.02 2.42
CA VAL A 255 1.78 -55.46 3.20
C VAL A 255 2.82 -56.55 3.49
N GLY A 256 4.01 -56.45 2.88
CA GLY A 256 5.04 -57.48 2.95
C GLY A 256 6.46 -56.98 2.68
N VAL A 257 7.35 -57.90 2.30
CA VAL A 257 8.76 -57.57 2.06
C VAL A 257 8.97 -56.58 0.91
N ALA A 258 8.05 -56.57 -0.07
CA ALA A 258 8.13 -55.68 -1.22
C ALA A 258 7.97 -54.21 -0.81
N ASP A 259 7.18 -53.95 0.22
CA ASP A 259 6.95 -52.59 0.76
C ASP A 259 8.16 -52.07 1.53
N ILE A 260 8.81 -52.96 2.30
CA ILE A 260 10.10 -52.64 2.94
C ILE A 260 11.14 -52.23 1.89
N LEU A 261 11.18 -52.93 0.76
CA LEU A 261 12.14 -52.63 -0.31
C LEU A 261 11.80 -51.38 -1.09
N ALA A 262 10.55 -50.92 -1.04
CA ALA A 262 10.12 -49.66 -1.64
C ALA A 262 10.49 -48.44 -0.79
N VAL A 263 10.75 -48.59 0.51
CA VAL A 263 11.13 -47.53 1.44
C VAL A 263 12.66 -47.34 1.55
N ILE A 264 13.44 -48.37 1.23
CA ILE A 264 14.91 -48.34 1.28
C ILE A 264 15.50 -47.86 -0.06
#